data_a21e227ae746919d4c19982ef04bb5dc
#
_entry.id   a21e227ae746919d4c19982ef04bb5dc
#
_cell.length_a   1.000
_cell.length_b   1.000
_cell.length_c   1.000
_cell.angle_alpha   90.00
_cell.angle_beta   90.00
_cell.angle_gamma   90.00
#
_symmetry.space_group_name_H-M   'P 1'
#
loop_
_entity.id
_entity.type
_entity.pdbx_description
1 polymer ?
#
loop_
_entity_poly.entity_id
_entity_poly.type
_entity_poly.pdbx_seq_one_letter_code
_entity_poly.pdbx_strand_id
1 'polypeptide(L)'
;MKEISIKTLFIPGNIDWPGAIHIINKLPNEYGIREIHPNGIPLENNMILAGYPFVPPGPLHRKDFELRDLKTDKHTPIPDSYVTNKIGTRKYIKTDYFEKKQSIEEDLQHIHPQCKILITHTPPWSKYLDLCYANKHIGSKAIRNKIQELKPHLSLHGHVHESPSITGKWYEKIGNTISINVGSDQKNLHAIVGEINNNGMIKKIIHTVYRILPINI
;
A
#
# COMPACT_ATOMS: atom_id res chain seq x y z
N MET A 1 0.90 7.14 -35.69
CA MET A 1 0.92 6.22 -34.52
C MET A 1 0.04 6.83 -33.45
N LYS A 2 -0.95 6.12 -32.92
CA LYS A 2 -1.68 6.58 -31.73
C LYS A 2 -0.71 6.51 -30.55
N GLU A 3 -0.38 7.65 -29.94
CA GLU A 3 0.32 7.66 -28.68
C GLU A 3 -0.54 6.92 -27.64
N ILE A 4 -0.01 5.83 -27.10
CA ILE A 4 -0.65 5.13 -26.00
C ILE A 4 -0.36 5.96 -24.75
N SER A 5 -1.32 6.76 -24.33
CA SER A 5 -1.23 7.49 -23.06
C SER A 5 -1.33 6.49 -21.91
N ILE A 6 -0.20 6.18 -21.28
CA ILE A 6 -0.16 5.35 -20.06
C ILE A 6 -0.50 6.24 -18.87
N LYS A 7 -1.59 5.91 -18.17
CA LYS A 7 -1.91 6.57 -16.90
C LYS A 7 -1.10 5.96 -15.77
N THR A 8 -0.39 6.78 -15.01
CA THR A 8 0.35 6.36 -13.82
C THR A 8 -0.46 6.69 -12.57
N LEU A 9 -0.84 5.66 -11.81
CA LEU A 9 -1.51 5.80 -10.53
C LEU A 9 -0.53 5.42 -9.42
N PHE A 10 -0.47 6.22 -8.35
CA PHE A 10 0.48 5.96 -7.28
C PHE A 10 -0.10 6.25 -5.90
N ILE A 11 0.52 5.67 -4.89
CA ILE A 11 0.44 6.05 -3.48
C ILE A 11 1.85 6.33 -2.96
N PRO A 12 2.03 7.25 -2.02
CA PRO A 12 3.31 7.40 -1.34
C PRO A 12 3.61 6.21 -0.41
N GLY A 13 4.88 6.02 -0.11
CA GLY A 13 5.35 5.11 0.93
C GLY A 13 5.94 5.88 2.13
N ASN A 14 6.35 5.14 3.18
CA ASN A 14 6.82 5.74 4.43
C ASN A 14 8.15 6.49 4.33
N ILE A 15 8.89 6.31 3.24
CA ILE A 15 10.11 7.10 2.95
C ILE A 15 9.89 8.24 1.95
N ASP A 16 8.69 8.43 1.45
CA ASP A 16 8.38 9.56 0.59
C ASP A 16 8.20 10.86 1.38
N TRP A 17 8.36 11.97 0.69
CA TRP A 17 8.27 13.30 1.28
C TRP A 17 6.92 13.95 0.94
N PRO A 18 6.13 14.41 1.92
CA PRO A 18 4.90 15.14 1.65
C PRO A 18 5.07 16.32 0.69
N GLY A 19 6.23 16.98 0.74
CA GLY A 19 6.58 18.05 -0.20
C GLY A 19 6.70 17.57 -1.64
N ALA A 20 7.32 16.42 -1.88
CA ALA A 20 7.43 15.83 -3.22
C ALA A 20 6.04 15.43 -3.76
N ILE A 21 5.22 14.78 -2.92
CA ILE A 21 3.84 14.44 -3.27
C ILE A 21 3.02 15.69 -3.61
N HIS A 22 3.17 16.75 -2.82
CA HIS A 22 2.51 18.03 -3.10
C HIS A 22 2.91 18.64 -4.46
N ILE A 23 4.17 18.49 -4.87
CA ILE A 23 4.64 18.94 -6.19
C ILE A 23 4.04 18.07 -7.29
N ILE A 24 4.11 16.75 -7.14
CA ILE A 24 3.57 15.80 -8.13
C ILE A 24 2.07 16.05 -8.35
N ASN A 25 1.30 16.28 -7.27
CA ASN A 25 -0.14 16.55 -7.35
C ASN A 25 -0.50 17.89 -8.00
N LYS A 26 0.48 18.76 -8.26
CA LYS A 26 0.31 20.00 -9.02
C LYS A 26 0.68 19.87 -10.49
N LEU A 27 1.22 18.74 -10.92
CA LEU A 27 1.54 18.51 -12.33
C LEU A 27 0.27 18.58 -13.19
N PRO A 28 0.36 19.15 -14.40
CA PRO A 28 -0.74 19.16 -15.34
C PRO A 28 -1.27 17.75 -15.63
N ASN A 29 -2.57 17.61 -15.85
CA ASN A 29 -3.23 16.33 -16.12
C ASN A 29 -2.69 15.61 -17.38
N GLU A 30 -2.07 16.34 -18.30
CA GLU A 30 -1.43 15.78 -19.50
C GLU A 30 -0.30 14.80 -19.21
N TYR A 31 0.37 14.91 -18.04
CA TYR A 31 1.38 13.93 -17.60
C TYR A 31 0.77 12.59 -17.18
N GLY A 32 -0.55 12.51 -17.02
CA GLY A 32 -1.24 11.26 -16.70
C GLY A 32 -0.87 10.65 -15.34
N ILE A 33 -0.24 11.41 -14.43
CA ILE A 33 0.18 10.94 -13.10
C ILE A 33 -0.86 11.38 -12.07
N ARG A 34 -1.33 10.44 -11.23
CA ARG A 34 -2.35 10.73 -10.22
C ARG A 34 -2.16 9.93 -8.94
N GLU A 35 -2.17 10.63 -7.79
CA GLU A 35 -2.30 10.01 -6.48
C GLU A 35 -3.73 9.47 -6.28
N ILE A 36 -3.83 8.27 -5.72
CA ILE A 36 -5.12 7.58 -5.53
C ILE A 36 -5.61 7.57 -4.06
N HIS A 37 -4.85 8.18 -3.16
CA HIS A 37 -5.28 8.39 -1.77
C HIS A 37 -5.72 9.86 -1.59
N PRO A 38 -6.75 10.16 -0.77
CA PRO A 38 -7.67 9.23 -0.07
C PRO A 38 -8.90 8.80 -0.89
N ASN A 39 -9.16 9.41 -2.04
CA ASN A 39 -10.50 9.39 -2.66
C ASN A 39 -10.78 8.18 -3.56
N GLY A 40 -9.74 7.36 -3.87
CA GLY A 40 -9.89 6.31 -4.85
C GLY A 40 -10.20 6.82 -6.26
N ILE A 41 -10.34 5.91 -7.22
CA ILE A 41 -10.63 6.23 -8.62
C ILE A 41 -11.67 5.24 -9.16
N PRO A 42 -12.71 5.72 -9.83
CA PRO A 42 -13.59 4.85 -10.59
C PRO A 42 -12.82 4.26 -11.76
N LEU A 43 -12.96 2.97 -11.94
CA LEU A 43 -12.55 2.22 -13.11
C LEU A 43 -13.78 1.88 -13.95
N GLU A 44 -13.58 1.25 -15.12
CA GLU A 44 -14.69 0.74 -15.92
C GLU A 44 -15.55 -0.24 -15.11
N ASN A 45 -16.84 -0.37 -15.53
CA ASN A 45 -17.81 -1.30 -14.93
C ASN A 45 -18.07 -1.09 -13.41
N ASN A 46 -18.12 0.17 -12.97
CA ASN A 46 -18.41 0.55 -11.58
C ASN A 46 -17.43 -0.01 -10.55
N MET A 47 -16.24 -0.42 -10.96
CA MET A 47 -15.19 -0.80 -10.04
C MET A 47 -14.53 0.44 -9.44
N ILE A 48 -14.15 0.35 -8.18
CA ILE A 48 -13.34 1.38 -7.51
C ILE A 48 -11.95 0.80 -7.23
N LEU A 49 -10.93 1.56 -7.60
CA LEU A 49 -9.56 1.35 -7.17
C LEU A 49 -9.27 2.34 -6.05
N ALA A 50 -8.86 1.85 -4.89
CA ALA A 50 -8.52 2.69 -3.75
C ALA A 50 -7.05 2.49 -3.35
N GLY A 51 -6.44 3.57 -2.82
CA GLY A 51 -5.05 3.57 -2.35
C GLY A 51 -4.95 3.95 -0.88
N TYR A 52 -3.96 3.39 -0.17
CA TYR A 52 -3.68 3.73 1.22
C TYR A 52 -2.17 3.71 1.52
N PRO A 53 -1.55 4.84 1.89
CA PRO A 53 -0.10 4.98 1.98
C PRO A 53 0.50 4.66 3.36
N PHE A 54 -0.29 4.74 4.45
CA PHE A 54 0.27 4.68 5.79
C PHE A 54 0.65 3.27 6.22
N VAL A 55 1.68 3.20 7.08
CA VAL A 55 2.21 1.95 7.64
C VAL A 55 2.19 2.02 9.17
N PRO A 56 2.21 0.87 9.88
CA PRO A 56 2.47 0.84 11.31
C PRO A 56 3.82 1.48 11.65
N PRO A 57 4.00 2.05 12.87
CA PRO A 57 5.23 2.72 13.25
C PRO A 57 6.45 1.81 13.19
N GLY A 58 7.46 2.24 12.46
CA GLY A 58 8.73 1.55 12.25
C GLY A 58 9.92 2.23 12.94
N PRO A 59 11.14 1.74 12.70
CA PRO A 59 12.36 2.22 13.37
C PRO A 59 12.94 3.52 12.77
N LEU A 60 12.35 4.06 11.73
CA LEU A 60 12.82 5.29 11.09
C LEU A 60 12.45 6.53 11.91
N HIS A 61 13.31 7.56 11.92
CA HIS A 61 12.99 8.84 12.60
C HIS A 61 11.88 9.65 11.93
N ARG A 62 11.75 9.55 10.60
CA ARG A 62 10.68 10.23 9.85
C ARG A 62 9.36 9.48 9.96
N LYS A 63 8.29 10.20 10.31
CA LYS A 63 6.97 9.65 10.65
C LYS A 63 5.83 10.20 9.80
N ASP A 64 6.13 10.73 8.60
CA ASP A 64 5.12 11.39 7.75
C ASP A 64 3.99 10.45 7.34
N PHE A 65 4.30 9.21 7.00
CA PHE A 65 3.35 8.19 6.57
C PHE A 65 3.28 7.00 7.54
N GLU A 66 3.43 7.27 8.85
CA GLU A 66 3.26 6.26 9.89
C GLU A 66 2.10 6.63 10.81
N LEU A 67 1.23 5.64 11.10
CA LEU A 67 0.13 5.73 12.07
C LEU A 67 0.08 4.44 12.88
N ARG A 68 -0.43 4.50 14.13
CA ARG A 68 -0.71 3.27 14.89
C ARG A 68 -1.68 2.39 14.09
N ASP A 69 -1.51 1.07 14.18
CA ASP A 69 -2.27 0.13 13.37
C ASP A 69 -3.75 0.06 13.83
N LEU A 70 -3.98 -0.40 15.04
CA LEU A 70 -5.31 -0.47 15.63
C LEU A 70 -5.59 0.76 16.54
N LYS A 71 -6.84 1.08 16.72
CA LYS A 71 -7.27 2.16 17.62
C LYS A 71 -6.76 1.98 19.04
N THR A 72 -6.68 0.74 19.50
CA THR A 72 -6.22 0.37 20.84
C THR A 72 -4.71 0.34 21.01
N ASP A 73 -3.96 0.38 19.91
CA ASP A 73 -2.50 0.31 19.96
C ASP A 73 -1.92 1.58 20.58
N LYS A 74 -0.88 1.38 21.38
CA LYS A 74 -0.07 2.46 21.93
C LYS A 74 1.32 2.39 21.33
N HIS A 75 1.83 3.52 20.89
CA HIS A 75 3.17 3.58 20.33
C HIS A 75 3.87 4.87 20.71
N THR A 76 5.04 4.73 21.35
CA THR A 76 5.91 5.87 21.62
C THR A 76 6.94 5.98 20.49
N PRO A 77 7.02 7.12 19.81
CA PRO A 77 8.03 7.33 18.78
C PRO A 77 9.44 7.25 19.40
N ILE A 78 10.40 6.76 18.63
CA ILE A 78 11.81 6.77 19.04
C ILE A 78 12.29 8.22 19.21
N PRO A 79 13.31 8.46 20.07
CA PRO A 79 13.88 9.81 20.23
C PRO A 79 14.20 10.46 18.89
N ASP A 80 14.11 11.78 18.83
CA ASP A 80 14.37 12.58 17.62
C ASP A 80 13.49 12.26 16.41
N SER A 81 12.36 11.60 16.64
CA SER A 81 11.36 11.40 15.57
C SER A 81 10.75 12.74 15.13
N TYR A 82 10.49 12.84 13.83
CA TYR A 82 9.96 14.06 13.22
C TYR A 82 8.99 13.76 12.08
N VAL A 83 8.18 14.75 11.77
CA VAL A 83 7.41 14.86 10.52
C VAL A 83 7.89 16.06 9.72
N THR A 84 7.56 16.08 8.43
CA THR A 84 7.92 17.21 7.55
C THR A 84 6.66 17.94 7.08
N ASN A 85 6.82 19.20 6.71
CA ASN A 85 5.80 19.97 6.03
C ASN A 85 6.00 19.94 4.50
N LYS A 86 5.11 20.61 3.76
CA LYS A 86 5.14 20.66 2.28
C LYS A 86 6.41 21.27 1.68
N ILE A 87 7.20 21.99 2.46
CA ILE A 87 8.47 22.61 2.04
C ILE A 87 9.69 21.89 2.64
N GLY A 88 9.49 20.72 3.27
CA GLY A 88 10.56 19.89 3.80
C GLY A 88 11.08 20.26 5.20
N THR A 89 10.49 21.27 5.87
CA THR A 89 10.89 21.64 7.22
C THR A 89 10.50 20.54 8.22
N ARG A 90 11.46 20.11 9.04
CA ARG A 90 11.25 19.12 10.08
C ARG A 90 10.53 19.72 11.29
N LYS A 91 9.58 18.98 11.84
CA LYS A 91 8.94 19.26 13.12
C LYS A 91 9.08 18.01 14.00
N TYR A 92 9.86 18.12 15.06
CA TYR A 92 10.01 17.03 16.02
C TYR A 92 8.69 16.74 16.73
N ILE A 93 8.42 15.46 16.95
CA ILE A 93 7.16 15.00 17.53
C ILE A 93 7.37 14.58 18.99
N LYS A 94 6.30 14.67 19.77
CA LYS A 94 6.29 14.27 21.18
C LYS A 94 5.91 12.80 21.34
N THR A 95 6.11 12.27 22.55
CA THR A 95 5.81 10.87 22.91
C THR A 95 4.36 10.45 22.66
N ASP A 96 3.43 11.38 22.77
CA ASP A 96 1.98 11.19 22.59
C ASP A 96 1.49 11.45 21.15
N TYR A 97 2.42 11.54 20.19
CA TYR A 97 2.08 11.91 18.80
C TYR A 97 1.08 10.96 18.16
N PHE A 98 1.31 9.66 18.29
CA PHE A 98 0.48 8.67 17.63
C PHE A 98 -0.90 8.55 18.29
N GLU A 99 -1.01 8.75 19.60
CA GLU A 99 -2.30 8.73 20.32
C GLU A 99 -3.22 9.87 19.91
N LYS A 100 -2.63 10.99 19.45
CA LYS A 100 -3.38 12.17 18.97
C LYS A 100 -3.80 12.09 17.51
N LYS A 101 -3.40 11.04 16.81
CA LYS A 101 -3.74 10.78 15.41
C LYS A 101 -4.79 9.67 15.30
N GLN A 102 -5.53 9.68 14.22
CA GLN A 102 -6.31 8.49 13.84
C GLN A 102 -5.37 7.30 13.64
N SER A 103 -5.86 6.10 13.93
CA SER A 103 -5.20 4.85 13.58
C SER A 103 -5.43 4.49 12.12
N ILE A 104 -4.65 3.56 11.59
CA ILE A 104 -4.90 2.95 10.27
C ILE A 104 -6.31 2.35 10.24
N GLU A 105 -6.73 1.66 11.31
CA GLU A 105 -8.06 1.07 11.43
C GLU A 105 -9.19 2.10 11.28
N GLU A 106 -9.06 3.27 11.93
CA GLU A 106 -10.03 4.36 11.85
C GLU A 106 -10.03 5.00 10.46
N ASP A 107 -8.86 5.21 9.89
CA ASP A 107 -8.68 5.86 8.60
C ASP A 107 -9.23 5.01 7.44
N LEU A 108 -9.05 3.69 7.51
CA LEU A 108 -9.56 2.74 6.52
C LEU A 108 -11.10 2.68 6.44
N GLN A 109 -11.83 3.25 7.42
CA GLN A 109 -13.29 3.34 7.34
C GLN A 109 -13.76 4.26 6.19
N HIS A 110 -12.90 5.16 5.71
CA HIS A 110 -13.19 6.05 4.59
C HIS A 110 -12.98 5.40 3.21
N ILE A 111 -12.44 4.18 3.14
CA ILE A 111 -12.30 3.46 1.87
C ILE A 111 -13.69 3.12 1.32
N HIS A 112 -13.89 3.42 0.03
CA HIS A 112 -15.17 3.21 -0.63
C HIS A 112 -15.62 1.74 -0.54
N PRO A 113 -16.87 1.44 -0.12
CA PRO A 113 -17.34 0.07 0.12
C PRO A 113 -17.36 -0.81 -1.14
N GLN A 114 -17.41 -0.22 -2.33
CA GLN A 114 -17.34 -0.94 -3.62
C GLN A 114 -15.90 -1.08 -4.14
N CYS A 115 -14.89 -0.92 -3.30
CA CYS A 115 -13.49 -1.11 -3.69
C CYS A 115 -13.27 -2.56 -4.18
N LYS A 116 -12.80 -2.70 -5.42
CA LYS A 116 -12.49 -3.99 -6.03
C LYS A 116 -11.00 -4.23 -6.19
N ILE A 117 -10.23 -3.14 -6.21
CA ILE A 117 -8.77 -3.18 -6.21
C ILE A 117 -8.28 -2.26 -5.10
N LEU A 118 -7.57 -2.81 -4.13
CA LEU A 118 -7.00 -2.08 -3.01
C LEU A 118 -5.47 -2.06 -3.14
N ILE A 119 -4.87 -0.88 -3.16
CA ILE A 119 -3.42 -0.71 -3.15
C ILE A 119 -3.01 -0.11 -1.82
N THR A 120 -2.21 -0.81 -1.02
CA THR A 120 -1.68 -0.27 0.23
C THR A 120 -0.16 -0.37 0.26
N HIS A 121 0.52 0.61 0.86
CA HIS A 121 1.97 0.55 0.92
C HIS A 121 2.42 -0.63 1.80
N THR A 122 1.91 -0.75 3.03
CA THR A 122 2.21 -1.92 3.87
C THR A 122 1.32 -3.10 3.51
N PRO A 123 1.84 -4.35 3.54
CA PRO A 123 1.03 -5.54 3.36
C PRO A 123 0.12 -5.79 4.57
N PRO A 124 -0.95 -6.59 4.42
CA PRO A 124 -1.71 -7.10 5.56
C PRO A 124 -0.81 -7.96 6.45
N TRP A 125 -1.05 -7.95 7.77
CA TRP A 125 -0.50 -8.97 8.65
C TRP A 125 -0.91 -10.36 8.15
N SER A 126 0.07 -11.19 7.78
CA SER A 126 -0.20 -12.42 7.03
C SER A 126 0.82 -13.51 7.36
N LYS A 127 0.66 -14.68 6.73
CA LYS A 127 1.65 -15.76 6.88
C LYS A 127 2.89 -15.53 6.03
N TYR A 128 2.76 -14.88 4.86
CA TYR A 128 3.80 -14.89 3.84
C TYR A 128 4.21 -13.50 3.33
N LEU A 129 3.36 -12.47 3.48
CA LEU A 129 3.55 -11.22 2.75
C LEU A 129 4.27 -10.13 3.53
N ASP A 130 4.47 -10.31 4.84
CA ASP A 130 4.93 -9.27 5.76
C ASP A 130 6.08 -9.70 6.68
N LEU A 131 6.74 -10.82 6.37
CA LEU A 131 7.88 -11.31 7.16
C LEU A 131 9.15 -10.55 6.77
N CYS A 132 9.77 -9.86 7.73
CA CYS A 132 11.04 -9.16 7.54
C CYS A 132 12.26 -10.00 7.93
N TYR A 133 13.48 -9.55 7.58
CA TYR A 133 14.74 -10.23 7.91
C TYR A 133 14.92 -10.52 9.42
N ALA A 134 14.31 -9.71 10.29
CA ALA A 134 14.33 -9.98 11.72
C ALA A 134 13.41 -11.13 12.17
N ASN A 135 12.86 -11.89 11.24
CA ASN A 135 11.88 -12.97 11.46
C ASN A 135 10.63 -12.49 12.22
N LYS A 136 10.18 -11.27 11.92
CA LYS A 136 8.98 -10.66 12.50
C LYS A 136 7.98 -10.32 11.43
N HIS A 137 6.70 -10.48 11.74
CA HIS A 137 5.60 -9.99 10.94
C HIS A 137 5.38 -8.51 11.25
N ILE A 138 5.53 -7.65 10.23
CA ILE A 138 5.46 -6.18 10.37
C ILE A 138 4.33 -5.56 9.53
N GLY A 139 3.48 -6.38 8.95
CA GLY A 139 2.27 -5.95 8.24
C GLY A 139 1.18 -5.42 9.16
N SER A 140 0.14 -4.86 8.56
CA SER A 140 -0.98 -4.23 9.27
C SER A 140 -2.14 -5.21 9.51
N LYS A 141 -2.57 -5.32 10.76
CA LYS A 141 -3.79 -6.04 11.14
C LYS A 141 -5.04 -5.31 10.67
N ALA A 142 -5.02 -3.98 10.73
CA ALA A 142 -6.12 -3.14 10.26
C ALA A 142 -6.37 -3.35 8.75
N ILE A 143 -5.30 -3.40 7.94
CA ILE A 143 -5.41 -3.70 6.50
C ILE A 143 -5.93 -5.12 6.27
N ARG A 144 -5.46 -6.13 7.04
CA ARG A 144 -6.00 -7.49 6.94
C ARG A 144 -7.51 -7.52 7.20
N ASN A 145 -7.95 -6.87 8.28
CA ASN A 145 -9.36 -6.80 8.66
C ASN A 145 -10.17 -6.10 7.56
N LYS A 146 -9.67 -4.99 7.01
CA LYS A 146 -10.34 -4.26 5.93
C LYS A 146 -10.43 -5.10 4.64
N ILE A 147 -9.41 -5.87 4.27
CA ILE A 147 -9.48 -6.81 3.14
C ILE A 147 -10.56 -7.87 3.37
N GLN A 148 -10.67 -8.41 4.58
CA GLN A 148 -11.70 -9.40 4.92
C GLN A 148 -13.12 -8.80 4.90
N GLU A 149 -13.27 -7.55 5.28
CA GLU A 149 -14.53 -6.80 5.25
C GLU A 149 -14.96 -6.46 3.81
N LEU A 150 -14.09 -5.79 3.05
CA LEU A 150 -14.39 -5.27 1.70
C LEU A 150 -14.40 -6.38 0.64
N LYS A 151 -13.60 -7.43 0.83
CA LYS A 151 -13.44 -8.54 -0.11
C LYS A 151 -13.11 -8.05 -1.53
N PRO A 152 -12.09 -7.19 -1.70
CA PRO A 152 -11.68 -6.77 -3.04
C PRO A 152 -11.23 -8.01 -3.84
N HIS A 153 -11.26 -7.93 -5.16
CA HIS A 153 -10.74 -9.02 -6.00
C HIS A 153 -9.23 -9.12 -5.88
N LEU A 154 -8.57 -7.98 -5.75
CA LEU A 154 -7.11 -7.86 -5.69
C LEU A 154 -6.69 -6.85 -4.62
N SER A 155 -5.65 -7.19 -3.86
CA SER A 155 -4.92 -6.23 -3.05
C SER A 155 -3.43 -6.28 -3.36
N LEU A 156 -2.82 -5.10 -3.57
CA LEU A 156 -1.43 -4.96 -3.98
C LEU A 156 -0.65 -4.20 -2.91
N HIS A 157 0.55 -4.70 -2.57
CA HIS A 157 1.34 -4.21 -1.46
C HIS A 157 2.83 -4.16 -1.80
N GLY A 158 3.58 -3.36 -1.02
CA GLY A 158 5.03 -3.28 -1.05
C GLY A 158 5.62 -3.28 0.37
N HIS A 159 6.44 -2.30 0.72
CA HIS A 159 7.02 -2.02 2.03
C HIS A 159 7.97 -3.11 2.57
N VAL A 160 7.52 -4.34 2.68
CA VAL A 160 8.33 -5.46 3.19
C VAL A 160 8.99 -6.16 2.00
N HIS A 161 10.07 -5.55 1.52
CA HIS A 161 10.74 -5.91 0.27
C HIS A 161 11.22 -7.34 0.22
N GLU A 162 11.76 -7.83 1.34
CA GLU A 162 12.37 -9.14 1.47
C GLU A 162 11.39 -10.29 1.66
N SER A 163 10.15 -10.01 2.04
CA SER A 163 9.21 -11.06 2.41
C SER A 163 9.02 -12.13 1.35
N PRO A 164 8.86 -11.82 0.04
CA PRO A 164 8.74 -12.85 -0.98
C PRO A 164 9.98 -13.74 -1.10
N SER A 165 11.19 -13.21 -0.91
CA SER A 165 12.41 -14.01 -0.98
C SER A 165 12.63 -14.87 0.25
N ILE A 166 12.23 -14.41 1.44
CA ILE A 166 12.33 -15.17 2.70
C ILE A 166 11.31 -16.32 2.73
N THR A 167 10.07 -16.01 2.35
CA THR A 167 8.94 -16.96 2.48
C THR A 167 8.76 -17.86 1.25
N GLY A 168 9.38 -17.51 0.11
CA GLY A 168 9.14 -18.16 -1.17
C GLY A 168 7.73 -17.89 -1.74
N LYS A 169 6.99 -16.92 -1.17
CA LYS A 169 5.61 -16.59 -1.55
C LYS A 169 5.45 -15.08 -1.73
N TRP A 170 5.00 -14.68 -2.89
CA TRP A 170 4.71 -13.30 -3.23
C TRP A 170 3.20 -12.98 -3.24
N TYR A 171 2.36 -13.99 -3.03
CA TYR A 171 0.91 -13.85 -2.91
C TYR A 171 0.31 -14.77 -1.86
N GLU A 172 -0.87 -14.39 -1.39
CA GLU A 172 -1.70 -15.17 -0.45
C GLU A 172 -3.18 -14.94 -0.77
N LYS A 173 -4.04 -15.93 -0.54
CA LYS A 173 -5.49 -15.72 -0.54
C LYS A 173 -5.95 -15.34 0.87
N ILE A 174 -6.58 -14.17 0.99
CA ILE A 174 -7.27 -13.72 2.21
C ILE A 174 -8.78 -13.75 1.93
N GLY A 175 -9.44 -14.83 2.35
CA GLY A 175 -10.78 -15.12 1.85
C GLY A 175 -10.75 -15.33 0.33
N ASN A 176 -11.56 -14.55 -0.40
CA ASN A 176 -11.58 -14.57 -1.87
C ASN A 176 -10.64 -13.53 -2.52
N THR A 177 -9.96 -12.72 -1.73
CA THR A 177 -9.03 -11.70 -2.23
C THR A 177 -7.67 -12.32 -2.52
N ILE A 178 -7.12 -12.05 -3.70
CA ILE A 178 -5.71 -12.30 -4.00
C ILE A 178 -4.93 -11.11 -3.48
N SER A 179 -4.10 -11.32 -2.45
CA SER A 179 -3.22 -10.33 -1.85
C SER A 179 -1.79 -10.56 -2.31
N ILE A 180 -1.12 -9.52 -2.79
CA ILE A 180 0.22 -9.62 -3.41
C ILE A 180 1.15 -8.62 -2.76
N ASN A 181 2.31 -9.10 -2.27
CA ASN A 181 3.47 -8.25 -2.01
C ASN A 181 4.47 -8.44 -3.14
N VAL A 182 4.73 -7.37 -3.90
CA VAL A 182 5.60 -7.45 -5.07
C VAL A 182 7.07 -7.71 -4.71
N GLY A 183 7.48 -7.32 -3.49
CA GLY A 183 8.87 -7.44 -3.05
C GLY A 183 9.87 -6.58 -3.82
N SER A 184 11.14 -6.69 -3.45
CA SER A 184 12.29 -6.12 -4.18
C SER A 184 13.57 -6.79 -3.73
N ASP A 185 14.49 -7.04 -4.65
CA ASP A 185 15.85 -7.51 -4.37
C ASP A 185 16.90 -6.45 -4.73
N GLN A 186 16.48 -5.26 -5.13
CA GLN A 186 17.31 -4.13 -5.56
C GLN A 186 18.19 -4.41 -6.81
N LYS A 187 18.02 -5.53 -7.47
CA LYS A 187 18.79 -5.95 -8.66
C LYS A 187 17.91 -6.09 -9.89
N ASN A 188 16.74 -6.68 -9.71
CA ASN A 188 15.80 -6.95 -10.79
C ASN A 188 14.55 -6.05 -10.68
N LEU A 189 13.87 -5.82 -11.79
CA LEU A 189 12.57 -5.16 -11.76
C LEU A 189 11.53 -6.13 -11.20
N HIS A 190 11.07 -5.88 -9.99
CA HIS A 190 9.93 -6.55 -9.40
C HIS A 190 8.65 -5.80 -9.77
N ALA A 191 7.82 -6.39 -10.58
CA ALA A 191 6.55 -5.83 -11.02
C ALA A 191 5.50 -6.92 -11.22
N ILE A 192 4.24 -6.50 -11.17
CA ILE A 192 3.09 -7.33 -11.47
C ILE A 192 2.47 -6.86 -12.78
N VAL A 193 2.25 -7.79 -13.71
CA VAL A 193 1.45 -7.58 -14.91
C VAL A 193 0.16 -8.38 -14.76
N GLY A 194 -0.97 -7.69 -14.73
CA GLY A 194 -2.29 -8.30 -14.52
C GLY A 194 -3.24 -8.04 -15.68
N GLU A 195 -4.05 -9.02 -16.01
CA GLU A 195 -5.19 -8.90 -16.91
C GLU A 195 -6.49 -9.12 -16.12
N ILE A 196 -7.39 -8.14 -16.22
CA ILE A 196 -8.71 -8.15 -15.56
C ILE A 196 -9.77 -8.12 -16.65
N ASN A 197 -10.80 -8.96 -16.54
CA ASN A 197 -11.93 -8.94 -17.46
C ASN A 197 -12.89 -7.77 -17.15
N ASN A 198 -13.91 -7.59 -18.02
CA ASN A 198 -14.91 -6.54 -17.88
C ASN A 198 -15.73 -6.63 -16.57
N ASN A 199 -15.75 -7.75 -15.88
CA ASN A 199 -16.42 -7.94 -14.59
C ASN A 199 -15.46 -7.74 -13.41
N GLY A 200 -14.21 -7.28 -13.64
CA GLY A 200 -13.20 -7.09 -12.60
C GLY A 200 -12.55 -8.38 -12.11
N MET A 201 -12.85 -9.51 -12.72
CA MET A 201 -12.23 -10.77 -12.37
C MET A 201 -10.82 -10.88 -12.96
N ILE A 202 -9.90 -11.35 -12.17
CA ILE A 202 -8.51 -11.53 -12.57
C ILE A 202 -8.43 -12.74 -13.52
N LYS A 203 -7.97 -12.53 -14.74
CA LYS A 203 -7.70 -13.60 -15.71
C LYS A 203 -6.30 -14.17 -15.58
N LYS A 204 -5.32 -13.30 -15.36
CA LYS A 204 -3.92 -13.66 -15.33
C LYS A 204 -3.13 -12.68 -14.49
N ILE A 205 -2.16 -13.17 -13.72
CA ILE A 205 -1.16 -12.36 -13.04
C ILE A 205 0.21 -12.97 -13.30
N ILE A 206 1.15 -12.12 -13.70
CA ILE A 206 2.55 -12.48 -13.91
C ILE A 206 3.38 -11.59 -13.00
N HIS A 207 4.28 -12.20 -12.22
CA HIS A 207 5.34 -11.50 -11.53
C HIS A 207 6.62 -11.56 -12.38
N THR A 208 7.29 -10.44 -12.58
CA THR A 208 8.46 -10.36 -13.46
C THR A 208 9.62 -11.29 -13.05
N VAL A 209 9.75 -11.57 -11.75
CA VAL A 209 10.79 -12.44 -11.18
C VAL A 209 10.27 -13.83 -10.85
N TYR A 210 9.10 -13.93 -10.18
CA TYR A 210 8.57 -15.19 -9.65
C TYR A 210 7.59 -15.92 -10.59
N ARG A 211 7.38 -15.40 -11.81
CA ARG A 211 6.57 -16.00 -12.88
C ARG A 211 5.05 -15.94 -12.68
N ILE A 212 4.31 -16.86 -13.31
CA ILE A 212 2.85 -16.84 -13.41
C ILE A 212 2.21 -17.32 -12.11
N LEU A 213 1.22 -16.58 -11.62
CA LEU A 213 0.30 -17.06 -10.60
C LEU A 213 -0.67 -18.06 -11.26
N PRO A 214 -0.69 -19.34 -10.85
CA PRO A 214 -1.72 -20.26 -11.28
C PRO A 214 -3.05 -19.82 -10.64
N ILE A 215 -3.89 -19.16 -11.43
CA ILE A 215 -5.25 -18.80 -11.00
C ILE A 215 -6.15 -19.96 -11.41
N ASN A 216 -6.40 -20.88 -10.50
CA ASN A 216 -7.53 -21.78 -10.61
C ASN A 216 -8.76 -21.01 -10.13
N ILE A 217 -9.56 -20.53 -11.08
CA ILE A 217 -10.85 -19.89 -10.87
C ILE A 217 -11.89 -20.97 -10.61
#